data_ce674fdd608084666e25ba6e41df4a8c
#
_entry.id   ce674fdd608084666e25ba6e41df4a8c
#
_cell.length_a   1.000
_cell.length_b   1.000
_cell.length_c   1.000
_cell.angle_alpha   90.00
_cell.angle_beta   90.00
_cell.angle_gamma   90.00
#
_symmetry.space_group_name_H-M   'P 1'
#
loop_
_entity.id
_entity.type
_entity.pdbx_description
1 polymer ?
#
loop_
_entity_poly.entity_id
_entity_poly.type
_entity_poly.pdbx_seq_one_letter_code
_entity_poly.pdbx_strand_id
1 'polypeptide(L)' 'QRINAASRAHGLSYSKLMHGLKLAEIQVNRKMLADIAVREKGVFAAIVAKANEALAA' A
#
# COMPACT_ATOMS: atom_id res chain seq x y z
N GLN A 1 8.77 -0.76 7.87
CA GLN A 1 8.30 0.01 9.01
C GLN A 1 7.64 1.31 8.62
N ARG A 2 8.25 2.04 7.70
CA ARG A 2 7.61 3.24 7.17
C ARG A 2 6.37 2.88 6.37
N ILE A 3 6.44 1.77 5.66
CA ILE A 3 5.28 1.25 4.91
C ILE A 3 4.17 0.89 5.88
N ASN A 4 4.50 0.20 6.97
CA ASN A 4 3.53 -0.20 7.96
C ASN A 4 2.85 1.02 8.60
N ALA A 5 3.64 2.02 8.99
CA ALA A 5 3.09 3.23 9.59
C ALA A 5 2.18 3.97 8.61
N ALA A 6 2.62 4.10 7.35
CA ALA A 6 1.84 4.78 6.33
C ALA A 6 0.54 4.03 6.00
N SER A 7 0.62 2.70 5.90
CA SER A 7 -0.57 1.90 5.59
C SER A 7 -1.57 1.92 6.74
N ARG A 8 -1.10 1.95 7.98
CA ARG A 8 -1.98 2.05 9.14
C ARG A 8 -2.71 3.39 9.19
N ALA A 9 -2.05 4.45 8.73
CA ALA A 9 -2.68 5.75 8.62
C ALA A 9 -3.86 5.71 7.67
N HIS A 10 -3.87 4.76 6.73
CA HIS A 10 -4.97 4.56 5.80
C HIS A 10 -5.87 3.39 6.20
N GLY A 11 -5.68 2.85 7.39
CA GLY A 11 -6.54 1.80 7.93
C GLY A 11 -6.19 0.39 7.51
N LEU A 12 -5.01 0.18 6.94
CA LEU A 12 -4.56 -1.15 6.52
C LEU A 12 -3.29 -1.55 7.25
N SER A 13 -3.19 -2.82 7.61
CA SER A 13 -1.94 -3.36 8.12
C SER A 13 -1.03 -3.65 6.93
N TYR A 14 0.26 -3.79 7.21
CA TYR A 14 1.24 -4.08 6.16
C TYR A 14 0.89 -5.37 5.41
N SER A 15 0.50 -6.40 6.16
CA SER A 15 0.14 -7.69 5.56
C SER A 15 -1.03 -7.56 4.61
N LYS A 16 -2.06 -6.82 5.02
CA LYS A 16 -3.24 -6.61 4.18
C LYS A 16 -2.90 -5.79 2.96
N LEU A 17 -2.06 -4.77 3.13
CA LEU A 17 -1.62 -3.95 2.01
C LEU A 17 -0.92 -4.80 0.96
N MET A 18 0.03 -5.64 1.38
CA MET A 18 0.75 -6.50 0.44
C MET A 18 -0.18 -7.50 -0.24
N HIS A 19 -1.13 -8.04 0.51
CA HIS A 19 -2.12 -8.95 -0.04
C HIS A 19 -3.01 -8.24 -1.08
N GLY A 20 -3.47 -7.04 -0.75
CA GLY A 20 -4.29 -6.25 -1.66
C GLY A 20 -3.57 -5.89 -2.94
N LEU A 21 -2.28 -5.54 -2.83
CA LEU A 21 -1.48 -5.22 -4.01
C LEU A 21 -1.33 -6.43 -4.91
N LYS A 22 -1.18 -7.61 -4.32
CA LYS A 22 -1.09 -8.84 -5.08
C LYS A 22 -2.41 -9.14 -5.79
N LEU A 23 -3.52 -8.95 -5.12
CA LEU A 23 -4.84 -9.14 -5.71
C LEU A 23 -5.12 -8.14 -6.83
N ALA A 24 -4.65 -6.91 -6.68
CA ALA A 24 -4.81 -5.87 -7.68
C ALA A 24 -3.79 -6.00 -8.82
N GLU A 25 -2.90 -6.98 -8.74
CA GLU A 25 -1.85 -7.22 -9.71
C GLU A 25 -0.89 -6.05 -9.87
N ILE A 26 -0.67 -5.32 -8.78
CA ILE A 26 0.29 -4.21 -8.76
C ILE A 26 1.65 -4.77 -8.38
N GLN A 27 2.60 -4.65 -9.29
CA GLN A 27 3.94 -5.19 -9.08
C GLN A 27 4.87 -4.13 -8.51
N VAL A 28 4.90 -4.04 -7.19
CA VAL A 28 5.83 -3.16 -6.48
C VAL A 28 6.53 -3.96 -5.40
N ASN A 29 7.80 -3.64 -5.14
CA ASN A 29 8.51 -4.30 -4.05
C ASN A 29 8.53 -3.39 -2.83
N ARG A 30 9.04 -3.92 -1.70
CA ARG A 30 9.07 -3.18 -0.43
C ARG A 30 9.88 -1.90 -0.55
N LYS A 31 10.99 -1.94 -1.29
CA LYS A 31 11.86 -0.79 -1.45
C LYS A 31 11.13 0.34 -2.17
N MET A 32 10.40 -0.01 -3.22
CA MET A 32 9.63 0.98 -3.97
C MET A 32 8.52 1.57 -3.12
N LEU A 33 7.82 0.73 -2.37
CA LEU A 33 6.75 1.19 -1.49
C LEU A 33 7.27 2.12 -0.40
N ALA A 34 8.41 1.79 0.19
CA ALA A 34 9.00 2.63 1.23
C ALA A 34 9.36 4.01 0.68
N ASP A 35 9.92 4.05 -0.52
CA ASP A 35 10.28 5.29 -1.18
C ASP A 35 9.02 6.13 -1.48
N ILE A 36 8.01 5.49 -2.03
CA ILE A 36 6.75 6.17 -2.36
C ILE A 36 6.08 6.69 -1.09
N ALA A 37 6.11 5.92 -0.01
CA ALA A 37 5.48 6.33 1.25
C ALA A 37 6.11 7.61 1.81
N VAL A 38 7.40 7.81 1.55
CA VAL A 38 8.13 8.98 2.05
C VAL A 38 8.04 10.16 1.08
N ARG A 39 8.26 9.90 -0.21
CA ARG A 39 8.37 10.96 -1.22
C ARG A 39 7.06 11.30 -1.89
N GLU A 40 6.22 10.30 -2.12
CA GLU A 40 5.01 10.46 -2.91
C GLU A 40 3.79 9.98 -2.11
N LYS A 41 3.47 10.74 -1.07
CA LYS A 41 2.37 10.36 -0.18
C LYS A 41 1.03 10.25 -0.92
N GLY A 42 0.80 11.13 -1.89
CA GLY A 42 -0.42 11.08 -2.70
C GLY A 42 -0.50 9.81 -3.53
N VAL A 43 0.63 9.40 -4.12
CA VAL A 43 0.70 8.16 -4.89
C VAL A 43 0.50 6.97 -3.98
N PHE A 44 1.10 7.02 -2.79
CA PHE A 44 0.94 5.93 -1.83
C PHE A 44 -0.54 5.77 -1.43
N ALA A 45 -1.23 6.88 -1.20
CA ALA A 45 -2.66 6.84 -0.86
C ALA A 45 -3.47 6.20 -1.98
N ALA A 46 -3.15 6.51 -3.23
CA ALA A 46 -3.83 5.90 -4.38
C ALA A 46 -3.56 4.41 -4.45
N ILE A 47 -2.34 3.98 -4.16
CA ILE A 47 -1.99 2.56 -4.14
C ILE A 47 -2.76 1.84 -3.03
N VAL A 48 -2.82 2.44 -1.85
CA VAL A 48 -3.57 1.86 -0.72
C VAL A 48 -5.05 1.75 -1.08
N ALA A 49 -5.61 2.76 -1.72
CA ALA A 49 -7.01 2.73 -2.12
C ALA A 49 -7.28 1.58 -3.08
N LYS A 50 -6.40 1.35 -4.05
CA LYS A 50 -6.56 0.25 -4.99
C LYS A 50 -6.43 -1.10 -4.29
N ALA A 51 -5.49 -1.22 -3.36
CA ALA A 51 -5.32 -2.44 -2.58
C ALA A 51 -6.58 -2.71 -1.75
N ASN A 52 -7.13 -1.68 -1.14
CA ASN A 52 -8.34 -1.80 -0.33
C ASN A 52 -9.53 -2.23 -1.18
N GLU A 53 -9.68 -1.69 -2.38
CA GLU A 53 -10.71 -2.11 -3.31
C GLU A 53 -10.59 -3.58 -3.65
N ALA A 54 -9.39 -4.04 -3.92
CA ALA A 54 -9.14 -5.44 -4.25
C ALA A 54 -9.48 -6.34 -3.07
N LEU A 55 -9.18 -5.90 -1.86
CA LEU A 55 -9.50 -6.66 -0.64
C LEU A 55 -11.00 -6.70 -0.39
N ALA A 56 -11.71 -5.64 -0.75
CA ALA A 56 -13.15 -5.55 -0.55
C ALA A 56 -13.92 -6.34 -1.62
N ALA A 57 -13.31 -6.54 -2.75
CA ALA A 57 -13.92 -7.33 -3.82
C ALA A 57 -13.84 -8.83 -3.49
#